data_fa544f5ac284376a080671eac43405e2
#
_entry.id   fa544f5ac284376a080671eac43405e2
#
_cell.length_a   1.000
_cell.length_b   1.000
_cell.length_c   1.000
_cell.angle_alpha   90.00
_cell.angle_beta   90.00
_cell.angle_gamma   90.00
#
_symmetry.space_group_name_H-M   'P 1'
#
loop_
_entity.id
_entity.type
_entity.pdbx_description
1 polymer ?
#
loop_
_entity_poly.entity_id
_entity_poly.type
_entity_poly.pdbx_seq_one_letter_code
_entity_poly.pdbx_strand_id
1 'polypeptide(L)'
;GLLKQGYPADKIIVNDPNEEKRAFFAQYGIAVSTDNEQSITQSQVVLFAVKPQVLANVCKPLSAVDFSDKLIISIAAGISTARLAELLPTAKSIVRVMPNTPALVGEGMAGLFADKNTSEIDRTFAEDLLSAVGKTTWVTNEAQMHAVTAASGSSPAYFFQFLEAMQQGLMEMGLDENQSR
;
A
#
# COMPACT_ATOMS: atom_id res chain seq x y z
N GLY A 1 6.10 -9.82 0.77
CA GLY A 1 6.00 -9.57 2.22
C GLY A 1 5.20 -10.68 2.88
N LEU A 2 3.89 -10.63 2.86
CA LEU A 2 2.98 -11.54 3.59
C LEU A 2 3.33 -13.03 3.46
N LEU A 3 3.49 -13.54 2.24
CA LEU A 3 3.83 -14.95 2.03
C LEU A 3 5.18 -15.34 2.63
N LYS A 4 6.16 -14.42 2.62
CA LYS A 4 7.47 -14.67 3.26
C LYS A 4 7.37 -14.78 4.78
N GLN A 5 6.34 -14.19 5.38
CA GLN A 5 6.05 -14.29 6.81
C GLN A 5 5.06 -15.42 7.15
N GLY A 6 4.72 -16.25 6.17
CA GLY A 6 3.85 -17.42 6.38
C GLY A 6 2.35 -17.12 6.33
N TYR A 7 1.93 -15.94 5.85
CA TYR A 7 0.49 -15.67 5.66
C TYR A 7 -0.06 -16.60 4.57
N PRO A 8 -1.19 -17.29 4.80
CA PRO A 8 -1.70 -18.30 3.87
C PRO A 8 -2.13 -17.69 2.54
N ALA A 9 -1.67 -18.25 1.42
CA ALA A 9 -2.00 -17.78 0.08
C ALA A 9 -3.50 -17.90 -0.25
N ASP A 10 -4.17 -18.91 0.30
CA ASP A 10 -5.61 -19.16 0.14
C ASP A 10 -6.50 -18.12 0.85
N LYS A 11 -5.91 -17.26 1.68
CA LYS A 11 -6.57 -16.11 2.33
C LYS A 11 -6.40 -14.81 1.57
N ILE A 12 -5.76 -14.85 0.42
CA ILE A 12 -5.48 -13.65 -0.40
C ILE A 12 -6.19 -13.80 -1.75
N ILE A 13 -6.88 -12.73 -2.16
CA ILE A 13 -7.41 -12.59 -3.52
C ILE A 13 -6.79 -11.32 -4.11
N VAL A 14 -6.23 -11.42 -5.31
CA VAL A 14 -5.66 -10.27 -6.03
C VAL A 14 -6.50 -9.96 -7.25
N ASN A 15 -6.98 -8.72 -7.31
CA ASN A 15 -7.71 -8.20 -8.46
C ASN A 15 -6.83 -7.20 -9.22
N ASP A 16 -6.59 -7.47 -10.49
CA ASP A 16 -5.92 -6.53 -11.41
C ASP A 16 -6.46 -6.73 -12.83
N PRO A 17 -6.74 -5.66 -13.62
CA PRO A 17 -7.16 -5.81 -15.00
C PRO A 17 -6.07 -6.39 -15.91
N ASN A 18 -4.79 -6.28 -15.52
CA ASN A 18 -3.66 -6.78 -16.28
C ASN A 18 -3.47 -8.30 -16.03
N GLU A 19 -3.50 -9.07 -17.11
CA GLU A 19 -3.37 -10.53 -17.07
C GLU A 19 -1.99 -11.00 -16.59
N GLU A 20 -0.91 -10.35 -17.02
CA GLU A 20 0.45 -10.72 -16.62
C GLU A 20 0.65 -10.57 -15.11
N LYS A 21 0.08 -9.50 -14.52
CA LYS A 21 0.12 -9.31 -13.07
C LYS A 21 -0.68 -10.38 -12.35
N ARG A 22 -1.87 -10.74 -12.84
CA ARG A 22 -2.64 -11.84 -12.24
C ARG A 22 -1.88 -13.15 -12.32
N ALA A 23 -1.29 -13.48 -13.47
CA ALA A 23 -0.46 -14.68 -13.65
C ALA A 23 0.73 -14.72 -12.69
N PHE A 24 1.37 -13.56 -12.46
CA PHE A 24 2.45 -13.44 -11.46
C PHE A 24 1.99 -13.81 -10.05
N PHE A 25 0.80 -13.40 -9.62
CA PHE A 25 0.31 -13.74 -8.28
C PHE A 25 -0.20 -15.19 -8.21
N ALA A 26 -0.83 -15.69 -9.27
CA ALA A 26 -1.35 -17.04 -9.35
C ALA A 26 -0.27 -18.12 -9.15
N GLN A 27 0.97 -17.89 -9.60
CA GLN A 27 2.09 -18.83 -9.39
C GLN A 27 2.45 -19.07 -7.91
N TYR A 28 2.00 -18.19 -7.01
CA TYR A 28 2.17 -18.34 -5.55
C TYR A 28 0.97 -18.99 -4.86
N GLY A 29 0.00 -19.52 -5.62
CA GLY A 29 -1.22 -20.10 -5.07
C GLY A 29 -2.26 -19.08 -4.60
N ILE A 30 -2.08 -17.79 -4.94
CA ILE A 30 -3.03 -16.72 -4.63
C ILE A 30 -4.19 -16.76 -5.62
N ALA A 31 -5.42 -16.65 -5.12
CA ALA A 31 -6.60 -16.49 -5.97
C ALA A 31 -6.54 -15.15 -6.72
N VAL A 32 -6.87 -15.18 -8.01
CA VAL A 32 -6.83 -13.96 -8.85
C VAL A 32 -8.17 -13.76 -9.56
N SER A 33 -8.59 -12.50 -9.73
CA SER A 33 -9.87 -12.16 -10.38
C SER A 33 -9.78 -10.82 -11.10
N THR A 34 -10.74 -10.55 -11.96
CA THR A 34 -11.06 -9.24 -12.51
C THR A 34 -12.36 -8.68 -11.93
N ASP A 35 -13.12 -9.50 -11.19
CA ASP A 35 -14.38 -9.13 -10.56
C ASP A 35 -14.13 -8.59 -9.15
N ASN A 36 -14.10 -7.27 -9.03
CA ASN A 36 -13.87 -6.59 -7.76
C ASN A 36 -15.04 -6.82 -6.78
N GLU A 37 -16.28 -6.79 -7.25
CA GLU A 37 -17.46 -6.92 -6.40
C GLU A 37 -17.52 -8.30 -5.75
N GLN A 38 -17.35 -9.36 -6.54
CA GLN A 38 -17.31 -10.73 -6.03
C GLN A 38 -16.18 -10.91 -5.00
N SER A 39 -14.99 -10.42 -5.30
CA SER A 39 -13.83 -10.56 -4.39
C SER A 39 -14.03 -9.79 -3.08
N ILE A 40 -14.60 -8.58 -3.14
CA ILE A 40 -14.90 -7.77 -1.96
C ILE A 40 -15.95 -8.45 -1.09
N THR A 41 -17.01 -9.00 -1.67
CA THR A 41 -18.07 -9.68 -0.93
C THR A 41 -17.51 -10.84 -0.09
N GLN A 42 -16.48 -11.54 -0.57
CA GLN A 42 -15.84 -12.66 0.11
C GLN A 42 -14.74 -12.23 1.11
N SER A 43 -14.38 -10.95 1.15
CA SER A 43 -13.24 -10.45 1.92
C SER A 43 -13.68 -9.68 3.16
N GLN A 44 -12.95 -9.81 4.26
CA GLN A 44 -13.09 -8.98 5.47
C GLN A 44 -12.25 -7.70 5.37
N VAL A 45 -11.14 -7.75 4.63
CA VAL A 45 -10.22 -6.63 4.46
C VAL A 45 -10.04 -6.34 2.98
N VAL A 46 -10.14 -5.09 2.59
CA VAL A 46 -9.97 -4.63 1.21
C VAL A 46 -8.82 -3.62 1.14
N LEU A 47 -7.74 -4.00 0.45
CA LEU A 47 -6.59 -3.14 0.22
C LEU A 47 -6.67 -2.49 -1.17
N PHE A 48 -6.86 -1.18 -1.22
CA PHE A 48 -6.77 -0.39 -2.45
C PHE A 48 -5.31 -0.02 -2.74
N ALA A 49 -4.70 -0.78 -3.66
CA ALA A 49 -3.33 -0.59 -4.13
C ALA A 49 -3.30 -0.03 -5.58
N VAL A 50 -4.18 0.89 -5.87
CA VAL A 50 -4.30 1.52 -7.19
C VAL A 50 -3.75 2.94 -7.20
N LYS A 51 -3.39 3.44 -8.38
CA LYS A 51 -2.95 4.85 -8.51
C LYS A 51 -4.08 5.80 -8.09
N PRO A 52 -3.75 6.91 -7.39
CA PRO A 52 -4.76 7.87 -6.92
C PRO A 52 -5.71 8.37 -8.03
N GLN A 53 -5.20 8.56 -9.25
CA GLN A 53 -5.94 9.08 -10.40
C GLN A 53 -7.05 8.15 -10.88
N VAL A 54 -6.93 6.84 -10.63
CA VAL A 54 -7.92 5.85 -11.07
C VAL A 54 -8.83 5.37 -9.95
N LEU A 55 -8.52 5.70 -8.68
CA LEU A 55 -9.24 5.20 -7.52
C LEU A 55 -10.75 5.49 -7.59
N ALA A 56 -11.14 6.71 -7.96
CA ALA A 56 -12.56 7.07 -8.07
C ALA A 56 -13.29 6.22 -9.11
N ASN A 57 -12.65 5.91 -10.24
CA ASN A 57 -13.21 5.05 -11.28
C ASN A 57 -13.34 3.60 -10.81
N VAL A 58 -12.38 3.12 -10.00
CA VAL A 58 -12.44 1.78 -9.39
C VAL A 58 -13.55 1.69 -8.34
N CYS A 59 -13.75 2.72 -7.52
CA CYS A 59 -14.78 2.75 -6.48
C CYS A 59 -16.20 2.98 -7.04
N LYS A 60 -16.37 3.68 -8.17
CA LYS A 60 -17.68 4.03 -8.72
C LYS A 60 -18.62 2.84 -8.90
N PRO A 61 -18.23 1.72 -9.53
CA PRO A 61 -19.09 0.54 -9.64
C PRO A 61 -19.33 -0.16 -8.29
N LEU A 62 -18.49 0.09 -7.28
CA LEU A 62 -18.55 -0.53 -5.96
C LEU A 62 -19.43 0.25 -4.98
N SER A 63 -20.01 1.38 -5.37
CA SER A 63 -20.80 2.26 -4.49
C SER A 63 -22.03 1.61 -3.86
N ALA A 64 -22.55 0.54 -4.49
CA ALA A 64 -23.67 -0.25 -3.99
C ALA A 64 -23.25 -1.48 -3.14
N VAL A 65 -21.94 -1.78 -3.07
CA VAL A 65 -21.42 -2.88 -2.29
C VAL A 65 -21.42 -2.50 -0.80
N ASP A 66 -21.79 -3.44 0.06
CA ASP A 66 -21.74 -3.22 1.50
C ASP A 66 -20.33 -3.43 2.05
N PHE A 67 -19.76 -2.35 2.59
CA PHE A 67 -18.46 -2.32 3.28
C PHE A 67 -18.59 -2.17 4.79
N SER A 68 -19.80 -2.23 5.34
CA SER A 68 -20.07 -1.87 6.75
C SER A 68 -19.35 -2.74 7.78
N ASP A 69 -19.00 -3.98 7.41
CA ASP A 69 -18.30 -4.97 8.21
C ASP A 69 -16.84 -5.19 7.77
N LYS A 70 -16.32 -4.34 6.88
CA LYS A 70 -15.01 -4.52 6.26
C LYS A 70 -14.03 -3.45 6.69
N LEU A 71 -12.77 -3.87 6.86
CA LEU A 71 -11.65 -2.95 6.99
C LEU A 71 -11.17 -2.50 5.61
N ILE A 72 -11.19 -1.21 5.36
CA ILE A 72 -10.65 -0.60 4.15
C ILE A 72 -9.24 -0.07 4.44
N ILE A 73 -8.27 -0.52 3.68
CA ILE A 73 -6.90 0.00 3.71
C ILE A 73 -6.60 0.64 2.35
N SER A 74 -6.09 1.85 2.33
CA SER A 74 -5.70 2.51 1.08
C SER A 74 -4.26 3.00 1.13
N ILE A 75 -3.46 2.61 0.14
CA ILE A 75 -2.11 3.12 -0.08
C ILE A 75 -2.06 4.20 -1.17
N ALA A 76 -3.21 4.69 -1.63
CA ALA A 76 -3.29 5.73 -2.65
C ALA A 76 -2.84 7.10 -2.09
N ALA A 77 -1.72 7.61 -2.58
CA ALA A 77 -1.16 8.87 -2.13
C ALA A 77 -2.13 10.04 -2.35
N GLY A 78 -2.24 10.93 -1.35
CA GLY A 78 -3.05 12.15 -1.46
C GLY A 78 -4.57 11.95 -1.31
N ILE A 79 -5.07 10.73 -1.15
CA ILE A 79 -6.50 10.46 -0.94
C ILE A 79 -6.78 10.39 0.57
N SER A 80 -7.69 11.24 1.04
CA SER A 80 -8.07 11.29 2.47
C SER A 80 -9.07 10.19 2.84
N THR A 81 -9.16 9.89 4.14
CA THR A 81 -10.19 8.99 4.68
C THR A 81 -11.60 9.51 4.43
N ALA A 82 -11.82 10.82 4.51
CA ALA A 82 -13.08 11.45 4.15
C ALA A 82 -13.42 11.22 2.67
N ARG A 83 -12.46 11.35 1.76
CA ARG A 83 -12.68 11.09 0.34
C ARG A 83 -13.00 9.62 0.07
N LEU A 84 -12.36 8.69 0.77
CA LEU A 84 -12.68 7.26 0.68
C LEU A 84 -14.10 6.98 1.17
N ALA A 85 -14.54 7.58 2.28
CA ALA A 85 -15.90 7.45 2.80
C ALA A 85 -16.97 8.00 1.83
N GLU A 86 -16.67 9.09 1.11
CA GLU A 86 -17.56 9.58 0.04
C GLU A 86 -17.68 8.59 -1.12
N LEU A 87 -16.58 7.94 -1.50
CA LEU A 87 -16.55 6.97 -2.60
C LEU A 87 -17.17 5.62 -2.22
N LEU A 88 -17.11 5.26 -0.94
CA LEU A 88 -17.58 3.99 -0.37
C LEU A 88 -18.51 4.29 0.82
N PRO A 89 -19.77 4.69 0.59
CA PRO A 89 -20.63 5.29 1.63
C PRO A 89 -20.94 4.37 2.81
N THR A 90 -20.85 3.05 2.63
CA THR A 90 -21.10 2.06 3.71
C THR A 90 -19.85 1.74 4.53
N ALA A 91 -18.65 2.17 4.10
CA ALA A 91 -17.39 1.89 4.81
C ALA A 91 -17.33 2.65 6.14
N LYS A 92 -17.10 1.90 7.23
CA LYS A 92 -17.00 2.45 8.60
C LYS A 92 -15.59 2.42 9.15
N SER A 93 -14.77 1.49 8.70
CA SER A 93 -13.38 1.32 9.15
C SER A 93 -12.44 1.58 7.98
N ILE A 94 -11.70 2.68 8.04
CA ILE A 94 -10.80 3.12 6.97
C ILE A 94 -9.44 3.46 7.55
N VAL A 95 -8.40 2.80 7.04
CA VAL A 95 -6.99 3.10 7.32
C VAL A 95 -6.32 3.62 6.06
N ARG A 96 -5.79 4.81 6.16
CA ARG A 96 -4.94 5.41 5.14
C ARG A 96 -3.48 5.11 5.45
N VAL A 97 -2.74 4.63 4.44
CA VAL A 97 -1.35 4.25 4.57
C VAL A 97 -0.51 4.98 3.53
N MET A 98 0.66 5.44 3.92
CA MET A 98 1.68 5.95 3.00
C MET A 98 2.94 5.10 3.14
N PRO A 99 3.12 4.08 2.30
CA PRO A 99 4.33 3.27 2.25
C PRO A 99 5.43 3.96 1.44
N ASN A 100 6.60 3.35 1.38
CA ASN A 100 7.70 3.78 0.52
C ASN A 100 8.32 2.61 -0.25
N THR A 101 9.17 2.91 -1.24
CA THR A 101 9.76 1.92 -2.15
C THR A 101 10.64 0.86 -1.48
N PRO A 102 11.38 1.10 -0.37
CA PRO A 102 12.12 0.05 0.32
C PRO A 102 11.27 -1.12 0.82
N ALA A 103 9.95 -0.98 0.89
CA ALA A 103 9.02 -2.07 1.18
C ALA A 103 9.16 -3.26 0.19
N LEU A 104 9.65 -3.03 -1.03
CA LEU A 104 9.90 -4.09 -2.03
C LEU A 104 10.96 -5.10 -1.55
N VAL A 105 11.89 -4.67 -0.71
CA VAL A 105 12.94 -5.52 -0.12
C VAL A 105 12.72 -5.81 1.37
N GLY A 106 11.58 -5.40 1.93
CA GLY A 106 11.23 -5.64 3.35
C GLY A 106 11.75 -4.58 4.32
N GLU A 107 12.33 -3.49 3.83
CA GLU A 107 12.91 -2.38 4.59
C GLU A 107 12.06 -1.11 4.48
N GLY A 108 10.76 -1.28 4.30
CA GLY A 108 9.83 -0.18 4.17
C GLY A 108 9.65 0.62 5.46
N MET A 109 9.12 1.83 5.31
CA MET A 109 8.58 2.63 6.39
C MET A 109 7.21 3.16 5.96
N ALA A 110 6.16 2.81 6.67
CA ALA A 110 4.80 3.22 6.36
C ALA A 110 4.21 4.11 7.47
N GLY A 111 3.68 5.26 7.09
CA GLY A 111 2.82 6.05 7.97
C GLY A 111 1.38 5.58 7.86
N LEU A 112 0.69 5.43 9.00
CA LEU A 112 -0.69 5.00 9.09
C LEU A 112 -1.54 6.08 9.76
N PHE A 113 -2.73 6.29 9.22
CA PHE A 113 -3.77 7.11 9.84
C PHE A 113 -5.12 6.38 9.75
N ALA A 114 -5.86 6.42 10.84
CA ALA A 114 -7.25 5.96 10.89
C ALA A 114 -8.10 6.98 11.64
N ASP A 115 -9.36 7.10 11.24
CA ASP A 115 -10.30 7.93 11.95
C ASP A 115 -10.74 7.29 13.29
N LYS A 116 -11.51 8.03 14.07
CA LYS A 116 -11.98 7.60 15.39
C LYS A 116 -12.96 6.42 15.36
N ASN A 117 -13.52 6.09 14.19
CA ASN A 117 -14.50 5.01 14.06
C ASN A 117 -13.81 3.66 13.79
N THR A 118 -12.53 3.68 13.42
CA THR A 118 -11.74 2.46 13.20
C THR A 118 -11.39 1.80 14.53
N SER A 119 -11.81 0.54 14.69
CA SER A 119 -11.58 -0.23 15.91
C SER A 119 -10.08 -0.49 16.17
N GLU A 120 -9.74 -0.77 17.43
CA GLU A 120 -8.35 -1.14 17.79
C GLU A 120 -7.92 -2.45 17.14
N ILE A 121 -8.86 -3.38 16.94
CA ILE A 121 -8.61 -4.63 16.21
C ILE A 121 -8.22 -4.34 14.75
N ASP A 122 -8.95 -3.46 14.07
CA ASP A 122 -8.67 -3.08 12.69
C ASP A 122 -7.34 -2.32 12.57
N ARG A 123 -7.03 -1.46 13.54
CA ARG A 123 -5.74 -0.75 13.60
C ARG A 123 -4.58 -1.74 13.74
N THR A 124 -4.69 -2.66 14.69
CA THR A 124 -3.67 -3.70 14.90
C THR A 124 -3.50 -4.56 13.66
N PHE A 125 -4.60 -4.99 13.03
CA PHE A 125 -4.52 -5.78 11.80
C PHE A 125 -3.83 -5.02 10.65
N ALA A 126 -4.17 -3.73 10.46
CA ALA A 126 -3.53 -2.91 9.43
C ALA A 126 -2.03 -2.73 9.72
N GLU A 127 -1.65 -2.54 10.97
CA GLU A 127 -0.24 -2.44 11.39
C GLU A 127 0.53 -3.73 11.12
N ASP A 128 -0.01 -4.88 11.54
CA ASP A 128 0.59 -6.19 11.32
C ASP A 128 0.76 -6.49 9.82
N LEU A 129 -0.27 -6.16 9.01
CA LEU A 129 -0.23 -6.34 7.56
C LEU A 129 0.92 -5.56 6.93
N LEU A 130 1.09 -4.30 7.31
CA LEU A 130 2.13 -3.43 6.77
C LEU A 130 3.52 -3.76 7.34
N SER A 131 3.60 -4.26 8.56
CA SER A 131 4.84 -4.74 9.20
C SER A 131 5.47 -5.92 8.47
N ALA A 132 4.70 -6.62 7.63
CA ALA A 132 5.21 -7.66 6.72
C ALA A 132 6.22 -7.16 5.67
N VAL A 133 6.32 -5.85 5.46
CA VAL A 133 7.20 -5.25 4.45
C VAL A 133 8.08 -4.11 5.00
N GLY A 134 8.11 -3.93 6.32
CA GLY A 134 8.96 -2.92 6.96
C GLY A 134 8.42 -2.46 8.31
N LYS A 135 8.76 -1.25 8.70
CA LYS A 135 8.30 -0.62 9.94
C LYS A 135 7.08 0.26 9.69
N THR A 136 6.30 0.48 10.73
CA THR A 136 5.10 1.31 10.70
C THR A 136 5.16 2.40 11.76
N THR A 137 4.40 3.46 11.56
CA THR A 137 4.16 4.50 12.57
C THR A 137 2.77 5.09 12.39
N TRP A 138 2.05 5.25 13.50
CA TRP A 138 0.76 5.92 13.51
C TRP A 138 0.92 7.42 13.64
N VAL A 139 0.18 8.17 12.83
CA VAL A 139 0.04 9.61 13.01
C VAL A 139 -1.29 9.93 13.69
N THR A 140 -1.31 10.97 14.50
CA THR A 140 -2.48 11.36 15.30
C THR A 140 -3.45 12.26 14.53
N ASN A 141 -2.98 12.88 13.45
CA ASN A 141 -3.77 13.79 12.61
C ASN A 141 -3.51 13.47 11.14
N GLU A 142 -4.55 13.38 10.32
CA GLU A 142 -4.43 13.05 8.90
C GLU A 142 -3.56 14.04 8.11
N ALA A 143 -3.53 15.32 8.50
CA ALA A 143 -2.66 16.31 7.86
C ALA A 143 -1.16 15.94 7.96
N GLN A 144 -0.75 15.21 9.01
CA GLN A 144 0.62 14.73 9.16
C GLN A 144 1.04 13.73 8.08
N MET A 145 0.08 13.10 7.38
CA MET A 145 0.37 12.24 6.22
C MET A 145 1.07 12.99 5.08
N HIS A 146 0.95 14.31 5.00
CA HIS A 146 1.72 15.12 4.06
C HIS A 146 3.21 15.14 4.41
N ALA A 147 3.53 15.25 5.70
CA ALA A 147 4.92 15.17 6.18
C ALA A 147 5.50 13.76 5.96
N VAL A 148 4.71 12.70 6.23
CA VAL A 148 5.10 11.32 5.93
C VAL A 148 5.40 11.16 4.43
N THR A 149 4.53 11.68 3.55
CA THR A 149 4.74 11.61 2.10
C THR A 149 6.03 12.32 1.69
N ALA A 150 6.28 13.52 2.21
CA ALA A 150 7.48 14.28 1.90
C ALA A 150 8.76 13.58 2.40
N ALA A 151 8.76 13.14 3.67
CA ALA A 151 9.96 12.59 4.31
C ALA A 151 10.23 11.12 3.92
N SER A 152 9.21 10.27 3.91
CA SER A 152 9.36 8.83 3.71
C SER A 152 8.99 8.38 2.28
N GLY A 153 7.96 8.96 1.68
CA GLY A 153 7.50 8.58 0.35
C GLY A 153 8.38 9.12 -0.77
N SER A 154 8.85 10.37 -0.68
CA SER A 154 9.61 11.04 -1.75
C SER A 154 11.12 10.96 -1.56
N SER A 155 11.62 11.02 -0.31
CA SER A 155 13.05 11.13 -0.03
C SER A 155 13.91 9.97 -0.53
N PRO A 156 13.48 8.70 -0.53
CA PRO A 156 14.32 7.61 -1.04
C PRO A 156 14.82 7.84 -2.47
N ALA A 157 13.99 8.40 -3.35
CA ALA A 157 14.39 8.69 -4.72
C ALA A 157 15.52 9.73 -4.80
N TYR A 158 15.52 10.76 -3.93
CA TYR A 158 16.58 11.76 -3.88
C TYR A 158 17.89 11.18 -3.34
N PHE A 159 17.82 10.32 -2.33
CA PHE A 159 19.00 9.62 -1.83
C PHE A 159 19.60 8.69 -2.87
N PHE A 160 18.79 7.95 -3.61
CA PHE A 160 19.27 7.09 -4.69
C PHE A 160 19.96 7.91 -5.80
N GLN A 161 19.35 9.03 -6.20
CA GLN A 161 19.96 9.91 -7.20
C GLN A 161 21.29 10.52 -6.71
N PHE A 162 21.36 10.90 -5.42
CA PHE A 162 22.60 11.39 -4.83
C PHE A 162 23.69 10.33 -4.82
N LEU A 163 23.38 9.09 -4.41
CA LEU A 163 24.33 7.98 -4.41
C LEU A 163 24.81 7.63 -5.83
N GLU A 164 23.89 7.64 -6.81
CA GLU A 164 24.22 7.43 -8.23
C GLU A 164 25.17 8.50 -8.75
N ALA A 165 24.93 9.77 -8.43
CA ALA A 165 25.82 10.87 -8.81
C ALA A 165 27.19 10.76 -8.14
N MET A 166 27.26 10.33 -6.87
CA MET A 166 28.55 10.05 -6.20
C MET A 166 29.30 8.92 -6.87
N GLN A 167 28.63 7.81 -7.19
CA GLN A 167 29.25 6.69 -7.90
C GLN A 167 29.82 7.14 -9.25
N GLN A 168 29.06 7.90 -10.02
CA GLN A 168 29.51 8.44 -11.29
C GLN A 168 30.78 9.31 -11.13
N GLY A 169 30.78 10.21 -10.14
CA GLY A 169 31.95 11.06 -9.85
C GLY A 169 33.20 10.24 -9.49
N LEU A 170 33.05 9.17 -8.70
CA LEU A 170 34.16 8.28 -8.35
C LEU A 170 34.71 7.53 -9.60
N MET A 171 33.84 7.10 -10.51
CA MET A 171 34.25 6.49 -11.78
C MET A 171 34.98 7.49 -12.65
N GLU A 172 34.57 8.74 -12.74
CA GLU A 172 35.27 9.82 -13.46
C GLU A 172 36.66 10.12 -12.87
N MET A 173 36.85 9.86 -11.56
CA MET A 173 38.12 9.98 -10.86
C MET A 173 39.04 8.74 -11.05
N GLY A 174 38.58 7.71 -11.76
CA GLY A 174 39.39 6.55 -12.17
C GLY A 174 39.14 5.26 -11.38
N LEU A 175 38.11 5.21 -10.50
CA LEU A 175 37.68 3.96 -9.88
C LEU A 175 36.83 3.12 -10.87
N ASP A 176 36.92 1.80 -10.77
CA ASP A 176 36.00 0.94 -11.51
C ASP A 176 34.58 0.92 -10.85
N GLU A 177 33.60 0.32 -11.53
CA GLU A 177 32.23 0.27 -11.07
C GLU A 177 32.08 -0.41 -9.70
N ASN A 178 32.85 -1.49 -9.45
CA ASN A 178 32.78 -2.21 -8.18
C ASN A 178 33.41 -1.43 -7.02
N GLN A 179 34.49 -0.68 -7.32
CA GLN A 179 35.16 0.18 -6.34
C GLN A 179 34.33 1.43 -6.00
N SER A 180 33.43 1.85 -6.89
CA SER A 180 32.60 3.05 -6.76
C SER A 180 31.27 2.78 -6.05
N ARG A 181 30.89 1.53 -5.84
CA ARG A 181 29.73 1.10 -5.08
C ARG A 181 30.02 1.04 -3.60
#